data_66694d0e1f4a2db6b9a6876c3e613ac9
#
_entry.id   66694d0e1f4a2db6b9a6876c3e613ac9
#
_cell.length_a   1.000
_cell.length_b   1.000
_cell.length_c   1.000
_cell.angle_alpha   90.00
_cell.angle_beta   90.00
_cell.angle_gamma   90.00
#
_symmetry.space_group_name_H-M   'P 1'
#
loop_
_entity.id
_entity.type
_entity.pdbx_description
1 polymer ?
#
loop_
_entity_poly.entity_id
_entity_poly.type
_entity_poly.pdbx_seq_one_letter_code
_entity_poly.pdbx_strand_id
1 'polypeptide(L)'
;GAVEAVTELVPKYKTCVASNGERSNVISSLQMIGLYDFFGDEKTFTKIQVARGKPAPDLFLFAADRLSSDPASCIVIEDSASGVMAGVAAGMYVIGFTGSSHDHNGTAANLKAAGAHTICASWPDILHSINSLTAEEGPVRQSYLPLANR
;
A
#
# COMPACT_ATOMS: atom_id res chain seq x y z
N GLY A 1 0.79 -5.19 15.54
CA GLY A 1 1.21 -3.81 15.24
C GLY A 1 0.45 -3.13 14.12
N ALA A 2 -0.42 -3.85 13.36
CA ALA A 2 -1.16 -3.26 12.24
C ALA A 2 -2.19 -2.21 12.71
N VAL A 3 -2.91 -2.48 13.80
CA VAL A 3 -3.93 -1.56 14.33
C VAL A 3 -3.29 -0.26 14.80
N GLU A 4 -2.19 -0.35 15.52
CA GLU A 4 -1.43 0.81 16.01
C GLU A 4 -0.89 1.63 14.84
N ALA A 5 -0.32 0.99 13.83
CA ALA A 5 0.21 1.66 12.65
C ALA A 5 -0.91 2.37 11.85
N VAL A 6 -2.04 1.72 11.62
CA VAL A 6 -3.20 2.33 10.94
C VAL A 6 -3.73 3.52 11.75
N THR A 7 -3.83 3.39 13.08
CA THR A 7 -4.27 4.49 13.96
C THR A 7 -3.36 5.71 13.85
N GLU A 8 -2.06 5.50 13.65
CA GLU A 8 -1.10 6.60 13.45
C GLU A 8 -1.18 7.22 12.05
N LEU A 9 -1.42 6.40 11.01
CA LEU A 9 -1.37 6.83 9.61
C LEU A 9 -2.64 7.52 9.13
N VAL A 10 -3.82 7.03 9.54
CA VAL A 10 -5.12 7.51 9.06
C VAL A 10 -5.34 9.02 9.27
N PRO A 11 -4.92 9.63 10.41
CA PRO A 11 -5.06 11.07 10.59
C PRO A 11 -4.15 11.92 9.68
N LYS A 12 -3.08 11.32 9.16
CA LYS A 12 -2.04 12.03 8.39
C LYS A 12 -2.18 11.85 6.88
N TYR A 13 -2.73 10.72 6.44
CA TYR A 13 -2.75 10.31 5.05
C TYR A 13 -4.10 9.78 4.62
N LYS A 14 -4.42 9.91 3.33
CA LYS A 14 -5.53 9.19 2.71
C LYS A 14 -5.15 7.73 2.62
N THR A 15 -5.92 6.86 3.25
CA THR A 15 -5.61 5.43 3.37
C THR A 15 -6.76 4.58 2.85
N CYS A 16 -6.45 3.42 2.30
CA CYS A 16 -7.44 2.44 1.85
C CYS A 16 -6.88 1.02 1.93
N VAL A 17 -7.76 0.06 1.75
CA VAL A 17 -7.43 -1.35 1.55
C VAL A 17 -7.70 -1.71 0.08
N ALA A 18 -6.75 -2.39 -0.56
CA ALA A 18 -6.87 -2.89 -1.93
C ALA A 18 -6.52 -4.38 -1.97
N SER A 19 -7.46 -5.25 -2.30
CA SER A 19 -7.30 -6.71 -2.21
C SER A 19 -7.86 -7.44 -3.43
N ASN A 20 -7.20 -8.53 -3.86
CA ASN A 20 -7.76 -9.47 -4.83
C ASN A 20 -8.82 -10.41 -4.22
N GLY A 21 -8.99 -10.39 -2.91
CA GLY A 21 -9.96 -11.21 -2.20
C GLY A 21 -11.42 -10.85 -2.54
N GLU A 22 -12.33 -11.77 -2.25
CA GLU A 22 -13.76 -11.48 -2.28
C GLU A 22 -14.10 -10.41 -1.24
N ARG A 23 -14.94 -9.45 -1.66
CA ARG A 23 -15.24 -8.26 -0.84
C ARG A 23 -15.76 -8.60 0.54
N SER A 24 -16.69 -9.58 0.64
CA SER A 24 -17.25 -10.03 1.91
C SER A 24 -16.18 -10.55 2.87
N ASN A 25 -15.22 -11.32 2.33
CA ASN A 25 -14.12 -11.86 3.14
C ASN A 25 -13.17 -10.76 3.63
N VAL A 26 -12.87 -9.77 2.77
CA VAL A 26 -12.03 -8.64 3.13
C VAL A 26 -12.69 -7.82 4.25
N ILE A 27 -13.98 -7.49 4.10
CA ILE A 27 -14.75 -6.77 5.11
C ILE A 27 -14.79 -7.54 6.44
N SER A 28 -15.11 -8.84 6.40
CA SER A 28 -15.13 -9.69 7.61
C SER A 28 -13.76 -9.73 8.29
N SER A 29 -12.68 -9.79 7.52
CA SER A 29 -11.32 -9.75 8.08
C SER A 29 -11.02 -8.42 8.76
N LEU A 30 -11.39 -7.29 8.13
CA LEU A 30 -11.22 -5.96 8.74
C LEU A 30 -12.03 -5.81 10.04
N GLN A 31 -13.26 -6.34 10.08
CA GLN A 31 -14.09 -6.37 11.29
C GLN A 31 -13.44 -7.19 12.39
N MET A 32 -12.94 -8.38 12.06
CA MET A 32 -12.32 -9.29 13.02
C MET A 32 -11.08 -8.69 13.69
N ILE A 33 -10.27 -7.92 12.95
CA ILE A 33 -9.03 -7.32 13.46
C ILE A 33 -9.23 -5.88 13.96
N GLY A 34 -10.45 -5.35 13.97
CA GLY A 34 -10.75 -4.00 14.47
C GLY A 34 -10.30 -2.86 13.56
N LEU A 35 -10.12 -3.11 12.26
CA LEU A 35 -9.73 -2.09 11.29
C LEU A 35 -10.89 -1.58 10.41
N TYR A 36 -12.07 -2.18 10.53
CA TYR A 36 -13.21 -1.80 9.69
C TYR A 36 -13.64 -0.34 9.89
N ASP A 37 -13.58 0.19 11.12
CA ASP A 37 -13.98 1.58 11.43
C ASP A 37 -13.08 2.63 10.73
N PHE A 38 -11.87 2.27 10.35
CA PHE A 38 -10.95 3.15 9.61
C PHE A 38 -11.22 3.18 8.11
N PHE A 39 -11.63 2.05 7.54
CA PHE A 39 -11.74 1.88 6.08
C PHE A 39 -13.19 1.78 5.60
N GLY A 40 -14.04 1.08 6.32
CA GLY A 40 -15.42 0.85 5.94
C GLY A 40 -15.55 0.25 4.54
N ASP A 41 -16.75 0.36 3.98
CA ASP A 41 -17.01 -0.04 2.59
C ASP A 41 -16.42 0.94 1.57
N GLU A 42 -16.33 2.21 1.90
CA GLU A 42 -15.94 3.27 0.95
C GLU A 42 -14.46 3.28 0.63
N LYS A 43 -13.62 2.82 1.56
CA LYS A 43 -12.16 2.77 1.41
C LYS A 43 -11.62 1.35 1.28
N THR A 44 -12.50 0.37 1.01
CA THR A 44 -12.13 -1.02 0.75
C THR A 44 -12.39 -1.37 -0.70
N PHE A 45 -11.32 -1.52 -1.46
CA PHE A 45 -11.36 -1.81 -2.89
C PHE A 45 -10.97 -3.26 -3.16
N THR A 46 -11.67 -3.91 -4.07
CA THR A 46 -11.42 -5.32 -4.43
C THR A 46 -11.43 -5.53 -5.93
N LYS A 47 -10.90 -6.66 -6.38
CA LYS A 47 -10.77 -7.00 -7.80
C LYS A 47 -12.09 -6.95 -8.59
N ILE A 48 -13.25 -7.07 -7.93
CA ILE A 48 -14.57 -7.03 -8.60
C ILE A 48 -14.89 -5.63 -9.19
N GLN A 49 -14.20 -4.59 -8.73
CA GLN A 49 -14.41 -3.21 -9.16
C GLN A 49 -13.57 -2.80 -10.36
N VAL A 50 -12.70 -3.68 -10.85
CA VAL A 50 -11.76 -3.42 -11.94
C VAL A 50 -11.76 -4.55 -12.98
N ALA A 51 -11.25 -4.25 -14.17
CA ALA A 51 -11.18 -5.25 -15.24
C ALA A 51 -10.17 -6.35 -14.93
N ARG A 52 -9.04 -6.00 -14.30
CA ARG A 52 -7.95 -6.93 -13.99
C ARG A 52 -7.47 -6.70 -12.55
N GLY A 53 -7.46 -7.76 -11.75
CA GLY A 53 -6.83 -7.74 -10.42
C GLY A 53 -5.30 -7.81 -10.50
N LYS A 54 -4.63 -7.71 -9.33
CA LYS A 54 -3.18 -7.89 -9.21
C LYS A 54 -2.76 -9.21 -9.89
N PRO A 55 -1.70 -9.24 -10.69
CA PRO A 55 -0.59 -8.28 -10.77
C PRO A 55 -0.80 -7.08 -11.71
N ALA A 56 -1.98 -6.93 -12.35
CA ALA A 56 -2.25 -5.72 -13.12
C ALA A 56 -2.39 -4.48 -12.20
N PRO A 57 -2.04 -3.27 -12.68
CA PRO A 57 -2.06 -2.06 -11.88
C PRO A 57 -3.46 -1.51 -11.61
N ASP A 58 -4.49 -2.04 -12.28
CA ASP A 58 -5.84 -1.49 -12.36
C ASP A 58 -6.43 -1.20 -10.96
N LEU A 59 -6.24 -2.12 -10.00
CA LEU A 59 -6.81 -1.98 -8.66
C LEU A 59 -6.18 -0.83 -7.88
N PHE A 60 -4.87 -0.67 -7.96
CA PHE A 60 -4.18 0.43 -7.28
C PHE A 60 -4.44 1.78 -7.95
N LEU A 61 -4.50 1.83 -9.29
CA LEU A 61 -4.88 3.03 -10.01
C LEU A 61 -6.32 3.45 -9.70
N PHE A 62 -7.24 2.49 -9.64
CA PHE A 62 -8.62 2.73 -9.21
C PHE A 62 -8.68 3.28 -7.79
N ALA A 63 -7.95 2.69 -6.84
CA ALA A 63 -7.90 3.16 -5.47
C ALA A 63 -7.35 4.61 -5.37
N ALA A 64 -6.29 4.93 -6.10
CA ALA A 64 -5.71 6.27 -6.15
C ALA A 64 -6.71 7.30 -6.70
N ASP A 65 -7.42 6.96 -7.79
CA ASP A 65 -8.47 7.81 -8.38
C ASP A 65 -9.59 8.07 -7.36
N ARG A 66 -10.11 7.02 -6.71
CA ARG A 66 -11.17 7.13 -5.70
C ARG A 66 -10.77 7.98 -4.50
N LEU A 67 -9.49 8.00 -4.17
CA LEU A 67 -8.93 8.85 -3.11
C LEU A 67 -8.48 10.23 -3.62
N SER A 68 -8.65 10.54 -4.91
CA SER A 68 -8.14 11.76 -5.54
C SER A 68 -6.67 11.97 -5.19
N SER A 69 -5.83 10.98 -5.48
CA SER A 69 -4.40 10.96 -5.19
C SER A 69 -3.61 10.63 -6.46
N ASP A 70 -2.47 11.31 -6.65
CA ASP A 70 -1.54 11.00 -7.73
C ASP A 70 -0.85 9.65 -7.43
N PRO A 71 -0.85 8.66 -8.34
CA PRO A 71 -0.14 7.41 -8.16
C PRO A 71 1.34 7.58 -7.77
N ALA A 72 2.05 8.55 -8.37
CA ALA A 72 3.44 8.83 -8.05
C ALA A 72 3.67 9.25 -6.58
N SER A 73 2.61 9.62 -5.90
CA SER A 73 2.60 10.07 -4.52
C SER A 73 2.01 9.04 -3.56
N CYS A 74 1.67 7.87 -4.06
CA CYS A 74 1.13 6.79 -3.27
C CYS A 74 2.21 5.83 -2.80
N ILE A 75 2.06 5.33 -1.59
CA ILE A 75 2.86 4.24 -1.03
C ILE A 75 1.96 3.01 -0.92
N VAL A 76 2.42 1.90 -1.47
CA VAL A 76 1.78 0.58 -1.35
C VAL A 76 2.55 -0.25 -0.33
N ILE A 77 1.85 -0.89 0.59
CA ILE A 77 2.40 -1.89 1.53
C ILE A 77 1.84 -3.25 1.09
N GLU A 78 2.72 -4.17 0.74
CA GLU A 78 2.33 -5.48 0.16
C GLU A 78 3.19 -6.63 0.66
N ASP A 79 2.56 -7.77 0.88
CA ASP A 79 3.20 -9.02 1.30
C ASP A 79 3.25 -10.09 0.20
N SER A 80 2.68 -9.81 -0.97
CA SER A 80 2.64 -10.72 -2.11
C SER A 80 3.42 -10.18 -3.32
N ALA A 81 4.08 -11.07 -4.05
CA ALA A 81 4.78 -10.71 -5.29
C ALA A 81 3.82 -10.10 -6.34
N SER A 82 2.60 -10.63 -6.47
CA SER A 82 1.60 -10.09 -7.38
C SER A 82 1.16 -8.68 -7.03
N GLY A 83 1.05 -8.37 -5.73
CA GLY A 83 0.72 -7.03 -5.27
C GLY A 83 1.88 -6.05 -5.46
N VAL A 84 3.11 -6.48 -5.19
CA VAL A 84 4.30 -5.67 -5.49
C VAL A 84 4.37 -5.32 -6.98
N MET A 85 4.22 -6.31 -7.87
CA MET A 85 4.20 -6.08 -9.32
C MET A 85 3.11 -5.08 -9.73
N ALA A 86 1.92 -5.20 -9.17
CA ALA A 86 0.82 -4.28 -9.44
C ALA A 86 1.12 -2.85 -8.99
N GLY A 87 1.69 -2.67 -7.80
CA GLY A 87 2.08 -1.37 -7.27
C GLY A 87 3.17 -0.69 -8.11
N VAL A 88 4.20 -1.45 -8.48
CA VAL A 88 5.28 -0.97 -9.38
C VAL A 88 4.71 -0.58 -10.75
N ALA A 89 3.85 -1.43 -11.33
CA ALA A 89 3.21 -1.15 -12.62
C ALA A 89 2.25 0.07 -12.56
N ALA A 90 1.72 0.39 -11.38
CA ALA A 90 0.92 1.60 -11.15
C ALA A 90 1.77 2.87 -10.98
N GLY A 91 3.10 2.77 -10.96
CA GLY A 91 4.00 3.89 -10.73
C GLY A 91 4.06 4.36 -9.27
N MET A 92 3.70 3.49 -8.33
CA MET A 92 3.68 3.79 -6.90
C MET A 92 4.95 3.34 -6.21
N TYR A 93 5.27 3.94 -5.06
CA TYR A 93 6.34 3.41 -4.20
C TYR A 93 5.85 2.19 -3.44
N VAL A 94 6.60 1.09 -3.49
CA VAL A 94 6.17 -0.18 -2.90
C VAL A 94 7.10 -0.60 -1.76
N ILE A 95 6.52 -0.76 -0.57
CA ILE A 95 7.14 -1.37 0.60
C ILE A 95 6.69 -2.84 0.65
N GLY A 96 7.62 -3.76 0.49
CA GLY A 96 7.39 -5.19 0.68
C GLY A 96 7.39 -5.55 2.16
N PHE A 97 6.32 -6.16 2.65
CA PHE A 97 6.17 -6.55 4.06
C PHE A 97 6.36 -8.05 4.24
N THR A 98 7.31 -8.44 5.09
CA THR A 98 7.61 -9.85 5.37
C THR A 98 7.09 -10.34 6.72
N GLY A 99 6.54 -9.44 7.55
CA GLY A 99 6.09 -9.77 8.90
C GLY A 99 4.89 -10.72 8.98
N SER A 100 4.18 -10.94 7.86
CA SER A 100 3.10 -11.92 7.75
C SER A 100 3.60 -13.35 7.46
N SER A 101 4.88 -13.52 7.09
CA SER A 101 5.46 -14.79 6.65
C SER A 101 6.30 -15.45 7.75
N HIS A 102 6.27 -16.80 7.80
CA HIS A 102 7.20 -17.59 8.62
C HIS A 102 8.59 -17.72 7.98
N ASP A 103 8.70 -17.59 6.64
CA ASP A 103 9.96 -17.53 5.91
C ASP A 103 10.25 -16.10 5.48
N HIS A 104 10.77 -15.31 6.39
CA HIS A 104 11.10 -13.90 6.12
C HIS A 104 12.13 -13.73 4.99
N ASN A 105 13.16 -14.58 4.92
CA ASN A 105 14.23 -14.44 3.94
C ASN A 105 13.78 -14.81 2.53
N GLY A 106 13.08 -15.93 2.36
CA GLY A 106 12.52 -16.32 1.06
C GLY A 106 11.47 -15.34 0.57
N THR A 107 10.61 -14.86 1.46
CA THR A 107 9.62 -13.83 1.16
C THR A 107 10.29 -12.52 0.74
N ALA A 108 11.30 -12.05 1.48
CA ALA A 108 12.03 -10.82 1.15
C ALA A 108 12.67 -10.90 -0.25
N ALA A 109 13.30 -12.03 -0.58
CA ALA A 109 13.89 -12.25 -1.89
C ALA A 109 12.83 -12.19 -3.02
N ASN A 110 11.67 -12.82 -2.82
CA ASN A 110 10.57 -12.83 -3.78
C ASN A 110 9.96 -11.43 -3.98
N LEU A 111 9.72 -10.69 -2.90
CA LEU A 111 9.17 -9.33 -2.98
C LEU A 111 10.18 -8.37 -3.64
N LYS A 112 11.47 -8.52 -3.35
CA LYS A 112 12.54 -7.74 -3.99
C LYS A 112 12.64 -8.05 -5.48
N ALA A 113 12.58 -9.32 -5.85
CA ALA A 113 12.57 -9.75 -7.26
C ALA A 113 11.33 -9.24 -8.01
N ALA A 114 10.18 -9.10 -7.34
CA ALA A 114 8.97 -8.52 -7.89
C ALA A 114 9.04 -6.98 -8.05
N GLY A 115 10.07 -6.33 -7.51
CA GLY A 115 10.33 -4.89 -7.67
C GLY A 115 10.02 -4.03 -6.45
N ALA A 116 9.86 -4.61 -5.25
CA ALA A 116 9.68 -3.81 -4.03
C ALA A 116 10.87 -2.86 -3.82
N HIS A 117 10.59 -1.59 -3.56
CA HIS A 117 11.59 -0.55 -3.37
C HIS A 117 12.28 -0.70 -2.01
N THR A 118 11.53 -1.07 -0.99
CA THR A 118 12.01 -1.30 0.38
C THR A 118 11.38 -2.57 0.92
N ILE A 119 12.10 -3.30 1.78
CA ILE A 119 11.58 -4.46 2.49
C ILE A 119 11.56 -4.14 3.98
N CYS A 120 10.41 -4.36 4.62
CA CYS A 120 10.20 -4.18 6.05
C CYS A 120 9.69 -5.47 6.68
N ALA A 121 10.22 -5.82 7.85
CA ALA A 121 9.83 -7.03 8.57
C ALA A 121 8.80 -6.75 9.68
N SER A 122 8.63 -5.49 10.06
CA SER A 122 7.73 -5.08 11.13
C SER A 122 6.96 -3.80 10.78
N TRP A 123 5.85 -3.57 11.46
CA TRP A 123 5.09 -2.32 11.31
C TRP A 123 5.86 -1.07 11.77
N PRO A 124 6.66 -1.11 12.85
CA PRO A 124 7.56 0.00 13.18
C PRO A 124 8.54 0.36 12.05
N ASP A 125 9.10 -0.64 11.34
CA ASP A 125 9.98 -0.39 10.18
C ASP A 125 9.22 0.30 9.04
N ILE A 126 7.96 -0.11 8.80
CA ILE A 126 7.08 0.53 7.81
C ILE A 126 6.83 1.99 8.18
N LEU A 127 6.47 2.28 9.43
CA LEU A 127 6.24 3.65 9.90
C LEU A 127 7.49 4.51 9.75
N HIS A 128 8.65 3.98 10.12
CA HIS A 128 9.94 4.67 9.93
C HIS A 128 10.20 4.96 8.44
N SER A 129 9.98 3.98 7.57
CA SER A 129 10.15 4.13 6.12
C SER A 129 9.20 5.19 5.55
N ILE A 130 7.92 5.18 5.94
CA ILE A 130 6.94 6.17 5.48
C ILE A 130 7.36 7.58 5.93
N ASN A 131 7.74 7.75 7.20
CA ASN A 131 8.20 9.05 7.71
C ASN A 131 9.42 9.57 6.94
N SER A 132 10.37 8.69 6.60
CA SER A 132 11.55 9.06 5.80
C SER A 132 11.19 9.44 4.36
N LEU A 133 10.26 8.71 3.74
CA LEU A 133 9.82 8.95 2.36
C LEU A 133 9.00 10.23 2.22
N THR A 134 8.29 10.64 3.25
CA THR A 134 7.39 11.79 3.27
C THR A 134 7.99 13.03 3.94
N ALA A 135 9.22 12.94 4.46
CA ALA A 135 9.99 14.11 4.91
C ALA A 135 10.17 15.14 3.78
N GLU A 136 10.50 16.39 4.12
CA GLU A 136 10.56 17.48 3.12
C GLU A 136 11.51 17.19 1.95
N GLU A 137 12.56 16.41 2.16
CA GLU A 137 13.54 15.97 1.15
C GLU A 137 13.30 14.54 0.64
N GLY A 138 12.22 13.89 1.06
CA GLY A 138 11.93 12.49 0.70
C GLY A 138 11.47 12.32 -0.75
N PRO A 139 11.74 11.14 -1.36
CA PRO A 139 11.47 10.90 -2.79
C PRO A 139 9.98 11.00 -3.16
N VAL A 140 9.07 10.70 -2.25
CA VAL A 140 7.63 10.80 -2.49
C VAL A 140 7.19 12.27 -2.50
N ARG A 141 7.78 13.15 -1.69
CA ARG A 141 7.50 14.60 -1.71
C ARG A 141 8.14 15.31 -2.89
N GLN A 142 9.29 14.87 -3.35
CA GLN A 142 9.94 15.46 -4.54
C GLN A 142 9.09 15.30 -5.80
N SER A 143 8.26 14.25 -5.89
CA SER A 143 7.31 14.08 -7.00
C SER A 143 6.13 15.07 -6.94
N TYR A 144 5.89 15.73 -5.81
CA TYR A 144 4.83 16.71 -5.61
C TYR A 144 5.22 18.17 -5.83
N LEU A 145 6.51 18.49 -5.91
CA LEU A 145 6.90 19.86 -6.23
C LEU A 145 6.49 20.11 -7.68
N PRO A 146 5.48 20.97 -7.95
CA PRO A 146 5.25 21.43 -9.29
C PRO A 146 6.58 22.00 -9.78
N LEU A 147 6.95 21.73 -11.04
CA LEU A 147 8.04 22.41 -11.73
C LEU A 147 7.71 23.91 -11.75
N ALA A 148 7.90 24.56 -10.60
CA ALA A 148 7.83 25.99 -10.50
C ALA A 148 9.15 26.51 -11.03
N ASN A 149 9.10 26.97 -12.27
CA ASN A 149 10.09 27.82 -12.91
C ASN A 149 11.48 27.19 -13.18
N ARG A 150 11.57 26.54 -14.32
CA ARG A 150 12.78 26.66 -15.16
C ARG A 150 12.45 27.38 -16.44
#